data_0f6391206b86567d6a372da7af39329c
#
_entry.id   0f6391206b86567d6a372da7af39329c
#
_cell.length_a   1.000
_cell.length_b   1.000
_cell.length_c   1.000
_cell.angle_alpha   90.00
_cell.angle_beta   90.00
_cell.angle_gamma   90.00
#
_symmetry.space_group_name_H-M   'P 1'
#
loop_
_entity.id
_entity.type
_entity.pdbx_description
1 polymer ?
#
loop_
_entity_poly.entity_id
_entity_poly.type
_entity_poly.pdbx_seq_one_letter_code
_entity_poly.pdbx_strand_id
1 'polypeptide(L)'
;IKQDLDDALTVITRVAQNSPKNKNEIITLRNDLSETIHPLKSDLFRTLKFVRRIIRGENNIAKNYLLNLIKEKEIKYGREYNSHLYSESEQSALQIKEIYPKYNKNNDIVDGREIINKYFFKLFEDNPKVFAVGEDVGKIGGVNQGFAGIQEKFGKNRITDTGIRESSIIGQGIGTALRGLRPIVEIQYLDYVYWAIQTLSDDLSTLQYRTKGGQKAPVIIRTR
;
A
#
# COMPACT_ATOMS: atom_id res chain seq x y z
N ILE A 1 -2.68 4.12 -17.26
CA ILE A 1 -3.10 5.45 -17.70
C ILE A 1 -3.25 5.55 -19.22
N LYS A 2 -2.38 4.91 -20.02
CA LYS A 2 -2.47 4.95 -21.49
C LYS A 2 -3.84 4.48 -21.98
N GLN A 3 -4.30 3.33 -21.56
CA GLN A 3 -5.64 2.82 -21.92
C GLN A 3 -6.76 3.76 -21.43
N ASP A 4 -6.65 4.30 -20.22
CA ASP A 4 -7.65 5.22 -19.69
C ASP A 4 -7.71 6.53 -20.52
N LEU A 5 -6.56 6.98 -21.03
CA LEU A 5 -6.47 8.14 -21.93
C LEU A 5 -7.17 7.84 -23.28
N ASP A 6 -6.83 6.72 -23.89
CA ASP A 6 -7.42 6.30 -25.18
C ASP A 6 -8.95 6.16 -25.08
N ASP A 7 -9.45 5.57 -23.98
CA ASP A 7 -10.89 5.46 -23.71
C ASP A 7 -11.53 6.85 -23.60
N ALA A 8 -10.90 7.77 -22.86
CA ALA A 8 -11.40 9.13 -22.69
C ALA A 8 -11.45 9.91 -24.00
N LEU A 9 -10.36 9.91 -24.77
CA LEU A 9 -10.28 10.59 -26.06
C LEU A 9 -11.32 10.05 -27.05
N THR A 10 -11.54 8.75 -27.08
CA THR A 10 -12.53 8.08 -27.94
C THR A 10 -13.94 8.54 -27.58
N VAL A 11 -14.29 8.53 -26.30
CA VAL A 11 -15.63 8.94 -25.84
C VAL A 11 -15.85 10.44 -26.07
N ILE A 12 -14.86 11.30 -25.78
CA ILE A 12 -14.96 12.75 -26.01
C ILE A 12 -15.15 13.03 -27.49
N THR A 13 -14.44 12.35 -28.41
CA THR A 13 -14.60 12.50 -29.84
C THR A 13 -16.02 12.15 -30.25
N ARG A 14 -16.57 11.04 -29.75
CA ARG A 14 -17.95 10.62 -30.04
C ARG A 14 -18.98 11.63 -29.52
N VAL A 15 -18.75 12.22 -28.35
CA VAL A 15 -19.61 13.28 -27.83
C VAL A 15 -19.55 14.52 -28.68
N ALA A 16 -18.36 14.96 -29.13
CA ALA A 16 -18.19 16.11 -30.02
C ALA A 16 -18.93 15.95 -31.34
N GLN A 17 -18.90 14.76 -31.92
CA GLN A 17 -19.61 14.45 -33.18
C GLN A 17 -21.15 14.60 -33.06
N ASN A 18 -21.68 14.39 -31.86
CA ASN A 18 -23.10 14.46 -31.56
C ASN A 18 -23.51 15.75 -30.82
N SER A 19 -22.65 16.78 -30.80
CA SER A 19 -22.87 18.07 -30.16
C SER A 19 -22.61 19.23 -31.11
N PRO A 20 -23.52 19.51 -32.07
CA PRO A 20 -23.30 20.53 -33.10
C PRO A 20 -23.01 21.92 -32.54
N LYS A 21 -23.64 22.27 -31.42
CA LYS A 21 -23.48 23.61 -30.80
C LYS A 21 -22.14 23.80 -30.11
N ASN A 22 -21.64 22.75 -29.44
CA ASN A 22 -20.44 22.83 -28.57
C ASN A 22 -19.27 22.00 -29.12
N LYS A 23 -19.36 21.57 -30.41
CA LYS A 23 -18.36 20.69 -31.03
C LYS A 23 -16.94 21.23 -30.90
N ASN A 24 -16.74 22.51 -31.21
CA ASN A 24 -15.40 23.11 -31.21
C ASN A 24 -14.80 23.17 -29.78
N GLU A 25 -15.60 23.54 -28.76
CA GLU A 25 -15.18 23.60 -27.40
C GLU A 25 -14.79 22.19 -26.88
N ILE A 26 -15.60 21.17 -27.21
CA ILE A 26 -15.31 19.78 -26.81
C ILE A 26 -14.04 19.25 -27.48
N ILE A 27 -13.83 19.60 -28.77
CA ILE A 27 -12.62 19.21 -29.51
C ILE A 27 -11.39 19.88 -28.92
N THR A 28 -11.46 21.14 -28.54
CA THR A 28 -10.35 21.85 -27.87
C THR A 28 -9.97 21.10 -26.57
N LEU A 29 -10.92 20.83 -25.69
CA LEU A 29 -10.67 20.06 -24.47
C LEU A 29 -10.06 18.67 -24.73
N ARG A 30 -10.52 18.02 -25.79
CA ARG A 30 -9.96 16.72 -26.22
C ARG A 30 -8.50 16.84 -26.66
N ASN A 31 -8.18 17.88 -27.43
CA ASN A 31 -6.83 18.10 -27.96
C ASN A 31 -5.87 18.50 -26.81
N ASP A 32 -6.27 19.41 -25.95
CA ASP A 32 -5.51 19.79 -24.77
C ASP A 32 -5.13 18.56 -23.92
N LEU A 33 -6.09 17.64 -23.71
CA LEU A 33 -5.85 16.41 -23.01
C LEU A 33 -4.87 15.49 -23.77
N SER A 34 -4.99 15.39 -25.10
CA SER A 34 -4.13 14.52 -25.92
C SER A 34 -2.70 15.03 -26.04
N GLU A 35 -2.50 16.34 -25.94
CA GLU A 35 -1.19 17.01 -26.04
C GLU A 35 -0.47 17.11 -24.70
N THR A 36 -1.15 16.76 -23.60
CA THR A 36 -0.54 16.75 -22.26
C THR A 36 0.58 15.70 -22.19
N ILE A 37 1.83 16.13 -21.96
CA ILE A 37 3.03 15.27 -22.04
C ILE A 37 2.99 14.15 -20.99
N HIS A 38 2.52 14.41 -19.79
CA HIS A 38 2.40 13.44 -18.69
C HIS A 38 1.00 13.51 -18.06
N PRO A 39 -0.05 13.03 -18.77
CA PRO A 39 -1.41 13.15 -18.28
C PRO A 39 -1.61 12.35 -16.99
N LEU A 40 -2.20 12.99 -16.00
CA LEU A 40 -2.62 12.35 -14.76
C LEU A 40 -4.06 11.83 -14.88
N LYS A 41 -4.44 10.88 -14.05
CA LYS A 41 -5.84 10.43 -13.95
C LYS A 41 -6.79 11.56 -13.57
N SER A 42 -6.32 12.53 -12.78
CA SER A 42 -7.06 13.76 -12.45
C SER A 42 -7.38 14.61 -13.69
N ASP A 43 -6.47 14.68 -14.65
CA ASP A 43 -6.67 15.50 -15.86
C ASP A 43 -7.73 14.85 -16.76
N LEU A 44 -7.63 13.53 -16.96
CA LEU A 44 -8.65 12.77 -17.69
C LEU A 44 -10.03 12.98 -17.06
N PHE A 45 -10.10 12.80 -15.73
CA PHE A 45 -11.37 12.85 -15.03
C PHE A 45 -11.97 14.26 -14.99
N ARG A 46 -11.12 15.27 -14.86
CA ARG A 46 -11.50 16.69 -14.95
C ARG A 46 -12.09 16.99 -16.34
N THR A 47 -11.40 16.61 -17.42
CA THR A 47 -11.85 16.81 -18.78
C THR A 47 -13.19 16.12 -19.06
N LEU A 48 -13.34 14.86 -18.67
CA LEU A 48 -14.62 14.15 -18.81
C LEU A 48 -15.77 14.86 -18.07
N LYS A 49 -15.52 15.38 -16.87
CA LYS A 49 -16.52 16.15 -16.09
C LYS A 49 -16.84 17.51 -16.74
N PHE A 50 -15.87 18.18 -17.35
CA PHE A 50 -16.11 19.40 -18.11
C PHE A 50 -16.98 19.13 -19.34
N VAL A 51 -16.64 18.12 -20.14
CA VAL A 51 -17.45 17.73 -21.30
C VAL A 51 -18.89 17.39 -20.88
N ARG A 52 -19.07 16.63 -19.78
CA ARG A 52 -20.40 16.36 -19.21
C ARG A 52 -21.16 17.64 -18.88
N ARG A 53 -20.47 18.66 -18.36
CA ARG A 53 -21.10 19.95 -18.00
C ARG A 53 -21.56 20.71 -19.26
N ILE A 54 -20.74 20.75 -20.30
CA ILE A 54 -21.04 21.40 -21.58
C ILE A 54 -22.30 20.82 -22.21
N ILE A 55 -22.42 19.49 -22.26
CA ILE A 55 -23.56 18.81 -22.87
C ILE A 55 -24.76 18.61 -21.94
N ARG A 56 -24.80 19.25 -20.79
CA ARG A 56 -25.83 19.00 -19.77
C ARG A 56 -27.25 19.19 -20.30
N GLY A 57 -27.47 20.21 -21.12
CA GLY A 57 -28.77 20.57 -21.71
C GLY A 57 -29.00 20.02 -23.12
N GLU A 58 -28.08 19.20 -23.67
CA GLU A 58 -28.17 18.66 -24.99
C GLU A 58 -28.79 17.24 -25.02
N ASN A 59 -29.56 16.98 -26.08
CA ASN A 59 -29.96 15.61 -26.37
C ASN A 59 -28.87 14.91 -27.22
N ASN A 60 -27.79 14.50 -26.51
CA ASN A 60 -26.62 13.90 -27.13
C ASN A 60 -26.66 12.38 -26.96
N ILE A 61 -26.70 11.68 -28.09
CA ILE A 61 -26.79 10.20 -28.14
C ILE A 61 -25.58 9.57 -27.45
N ALA A 62 -24.40 10.21 -27.48
CA ALA A 62 -23.18 9.72 -26.84
C ALA A 62 -23.11 10.01 -25.34
N LYS A 63 -24.08 10.73 -24.79
CA LYS A 63 -24.09 11.11 -23.34
C LYS A 63 -24.01 9.90 -22.42
N ASN A 64 -24.71 8.84 -22.75
CA ASN A 64 -24.70 7.62 -21.93
C ASN A 64 -23.33 6.94 -21.91
N TYR A 65 -22.57 6.96 -23.01
CA TYR A 65 -21.21 6.44 -23.04
C TYR A 65 -20.28 7.26 -22.12
N LEU A 66 -20.41 8.59 -22.15
CA LEU A 66 -19.65 9.47 -21.25
C LEU A 66 -19.98 9.23 -19.77
N LEU A 67 -21.26 9.13 -19.45
CA LEU A 67 -21.70 8.88 -18.05
C LEU A 67 -21.25 7.52 -17.55
N ASN A 68 -21.31 6.49 -18.39
CA ASN A 68 -20.84 5.16 -18.02
C ASN A 68 -19.33 5.14 -17.81
N LEU A 69 -18.56 5.78 -18.70
CA LEU A 69 -17.11 5.89 -18.54
C LEU A 69 -16.75 6.65 -17.25
N ILE A 70 -17.41 7.77 -16.96
CA ILE A 70 -17.18 8.52 -15.71
C ILE A 70 -17.46 7.63 -14.51
N LYS A 71 -18.60 6.92 -14.49
CA LYS A 71 -18.96 6.02 -13.38
C LYS A 71 -17.96 4.86 -13.21
N GLU A 72 -17.55 4.24 -14.30
CA GLU A 72 -16.52 3.19 -14.31
C GLU A 72 -15.20 3.69 -13.70
N LYS A 73 -14.74 4.87 -14.17
CA LYS A 73 -13.49 5.46 -13.65
C LYS A 73 -13.64 5.93 -12.19
N GLU A 74 -14.81 6.42 -11.78
CA GLU A 74 -15.08 6.72 -10.34
C GLU A 74 -14.93 5.48 -9.47
N ILE A 75 -15.52 4.37 -9.86
CA ILE A 75 -15.40 3.10 -9.12
C ILE A 75 -13.96 2.61 -9.12
N LYS A 76 -13.32 2.57 -10.30
CA LYS A 76 -11.93 2.12 -10.45
C LYS A 76 -10.98 2.94 -9.59
N TYR A 77 -11.03 4.27 -9.73
CA TYR A 77 -10.12 5.17 -9.01
C TYR A 77 -10.47 5.24 -7.51
N GLY A 78 -11.75 5.16 -7.15
CA GLY A 78 -12.17 5.03 -5.77
C GLY A 78 -11.52 3.81 -5.10
N ARG A 79 -11.54 2.65 -5.74
CA ARG A 79 -10.87 1.45 -5.25
C ARG A 79 -9.35 1.61 -5.16
N GLU A 80 -8.73 2.24 -6.16
CA GLU A 80 -7.27 2.45 -6.19
C GLU A 80 -6.79 3.41 -5.09
N TYR A 81 -7.57 4.44 -4.75
CA TYR A 81 -7.14 5.50 -3.85
C TYR A 81 -7.71 5.42 -2.44
N ASN A 82 -8.90 4.83 -2.26
CA ASN A 82 -9.58 4.76 -0.97
C ASN A 82 -9.43 3.41 -0.28
N SER A 83 -9.35 2.31 -1.03
CA SER A 83 -9.29 0.96 -0.46
C SER A 83 -8.09 0.71 0.45
N HIS A 84 -7.07 1.57 0.38
CA HIS A 84 -5.87 1.47 1.20
C HIS A 84 -5.80 2.51 2.32
N LEU A 85 -6.68 3.51 2.32
CA LEU A 85 -6.70 4.57 3.32
C LEU A 85 -7.57 4.22 4.52
N TYR A 86 -8.75 3.69 4.27
CA TYR A 86 -9.78 3.48 5.28
C TYR A 86 -10.12 2.02 5.54
N SER A 87 -9.33 1.12 4.96
CA SER A 87 -9.47 -0.31 5.22
C SER A 87 -10.90 -0.87 5.03
N GLU A 88 -11.65 -0.37 4.05
CA GLU A 88 -13.02 -0.83 3.73
C GLU A 88 -13.05 -2.03 2.78
N SER A 89 -11.91 -2.45 2.25
CA SER A 89 -11.80 -3.61 1.35
C SER A 89 -11.64 -4.91 2.12
N GLU A 90 -11.77 -6.04 1.42
CA GLU A 90 -11.47 -7.38 1.98
C GLU A 90 -10.04 -7.51 2.54
N GLN A 91 -9.12 -6.63 2.13
CA GLN A 91 -7.75 -6.54 2.65
C GLN A 91 -7.63 -5.67 3.90
N SER A 92 -8.74 -5.16 4.40
CA SER A 92 -8.77 -4.39 5.64
C SER A 92 -8.30 -5.22 6.82
N ALA A 93 -7.50 -4.62 7.69
CA ALA A 93 -7.15 -5.24 8.97
C ALA A 93 -8.39 -5.58 9.83
N LEU A 94 -9.48 -4.83 9.66
CA LEU A 94 -10.75 -5.06 10.36
C LEU A 94 -11.54 -6.25 9.79
N GLN A 95 -11.20 -6.74 8.59
CA GLN A 95 -11.82 -7.90 7.95
C GLN A 95 -11.08 -9.20 8.24
N ILE A 96 -9.91 -9.14 8.89
CA ILE A 96 -9.16 -10.33 9.28
C ILE A 96 -9.92 -11.06 10.37
N LYS A 97 -10.30 -12.29 10.07
CA LYS A 97 -11.01 -13.14 11.04
C LYS A 97 -10.09 -13.50 12.19
N GLU A 98 -10.58 -13.36 13.39
CA GLU A 98 -9.89 -13.82 14.58
C GLU A 98 -9.74 -15.35 14.58
N ILE A 99 -8.53 -15.82 14.84
CA ILE A 99 -8.20 -17.25 14.94
C ILE A 99 -7.90 -17.57 16.39
N TYR A 100 -8.80 -18.28 17.02
CA TYR A 100 -8.60 -18.73 18.41
C TYR A 100 -7.65 -19.93 18.49
N PRO A 101 -6.76 -19.96 19.49
CA PRO A 101 -5.91 -21.10 19.70
C PRO A 101 -6.73 -22.33 20.11
N LYS A 102 -6.33 -23.49 19.59
CA LYS A 102 -6.93 -24.77 19.97
C LYS A 102 -6.01 -25.46 20.97
N TYR A 103 -6.52 -25.71 22.15
CA TYR A 103 -5.78 -26.40 23.22
C TYR A 103 -6.23 -27.84 23.33
N ASN A 104 -5.28 -28.76 23.46
CA ASN A 104 -5.53 -30.15 23.81
C ASN A 104 -5.27 -30.38 25.29
N LYS A 105 -5.88 -31.42 25.87
CA LYS A 105 -5.73 -31.72 27.30
C LYS A 105 -4.29 -31.99 27.76
N ASN A 106 -3.41 -32.38 26.83
CA ASN A 106 -2.02 -32.76 27.07
C ASN A 106 -1.03 -31.74 26.45
N ASN A 107 -1.37 -30.46 26.40
CA ASN A 107 -0.44 -29.44 25.91
C ASN A 107 0.64 -29.16 26.97
N ASP A 108 1.88 -29.03 26.53
CA ASP A 108 2.97 -28.59 27.38
C ASP A 108 2.77 -27.15 27.82
N ILE A 109 3.10 -26.84 29.05
CA ILE A 109 3.19 -25.48 29.57
C ILE A 109 4.59 -24.99 29.27
N VAL A 110 4.70 -23.95 28.44
CA VAL A 110 5.98 -23.35 28.02
C VAL A 110 5.93 -21.85 28.13
N ASP A 111 7.10 -21.22 28.20
CA ASP A 111 7.18 -19.76 28.18
C ASP A 111 6.68 -19.19 26.86
N GLY A 112 5.97 -18.05 26.91
CA GLY A 112 5.53 -17.34 25.71
C GLY A 112 6.67 -17.00 24.74
N ARG A 113 7.88 -16.75 25.28
CA ARG A 113 9.11 -16.58 24.52
C ARG A 113 9.41 -17.77 23.60
N GLU A 114 9.24 -18.99 24.09
CA GLU A 114 9.51 -20.21 23.28
C GLU A 114 8.51 -20.36 22.14
N ILE A 115 7.25 -20.00 22.38
CA ILE A 115 6.22 -20.01 21.33
C ILE A 115 6.59 -19.00 20.23
N ILE A 116 6.98 -17.78 20.60
CA ILE A 116 7.39 -16.73 19.66
C ILE A 116 8.63 -17.18 18.88
N ASN A 117 9.62 -17.73 19.55
CA ASN A 117 10.84 -18.21 18.93
C ASN A 117 10.56 -19.33 17.91
N LYS A 118 9.81 -20.38 18.30
CA LYS A 118 9.39 -21.46 17.39
C LYS A 118 8.63 -20.95 16.19
N TYR A 119 7.73 -19.97 16.40
CA TYR A 119 7.00 -19.35 15.30
C TYR A 119 7.92 -18.60 14.33
N PHE A 120 8.87 -17.83 14.85
CA PHE A 120 9.82 -17.12 14.00
C PHE A 120 10.73 -18.10 13.24
N PHE A 121 11.21 -19.15 13.86
CA PHE A 121 11.96 -20.20 13.14
C PHE A 121 11.17 -20.70 11.92
N LYS A 122 9.92 -21.08 12.14
CA LYS A 122 9.05 -21.55 11.06
C LYS A 122 8.80 -20.48 10.00
N LEU A 123 8.55 -19.25 10.40
CA LEU A 123 8.32 -18.12 9.49
C LEU A 123 9.53 -17.85 8.59
N PHE A 124 10.75 -17.89 9.14
CA PHE A 124 12.00 -17.74 8.39
C PHE A 124 12.26 -18.91 7.43
N GLU A 125 11.86 -20.12 7.82
CA GLU A 125 11.98 -21.31 6.99
C GLU A 125 11.00 -21.29 5.82
N ASP A 126 9.73 -20.99 6.09
CA ASP A 126 8.65 -21.01 5.10
C ASP A 126 8.73 -19.83 4.11
N ASN A 127 9.34 -18.71 4.49
CA ASN A 127 9.34 -17.49 3.66
C ASN A 127 10.74 -16.87 3.52
N PRO A 128 11.39 -17.06 2.34
CA PRO A 128 12.73 -16.51 2.10
C PRO A 128 12.78 -14.97 2.06
N LYS A 129 11.64 -14.28 1.96
CA LYS A 129 11.57 -12.81 1.97
C LYS A 129 11.55 -12.23 3.38
N VAL A 130 11.30 -13.04 4.39
CA VAL A 130 11.33 -12.59 5.79
C VAL A 130 12.76 -12.36 6.22
N PHE A 131 13.00 -11.21 6.83
CA PHE A 131 14.26 -10.94 7.52
C PHE A 131 13.98 -10.08 8.76
N ALA A 132 14.89 -10.07 9.71
CA ALA A 132 14.76 -9.24 10.91
C ALA A 132 15.96 -8.31 11.07
N VAL A 133 15.69 -7.14 11.62
CA VAL A 133 16.68 -6.13 11.92
C VAL A 133 16.32 -5.38 13.20
N GLY A 134 17.30 -5.10 14.02
CA GLY A 134 17.13 -4.40 15.29
C GLY A 134 18.43 -4.42 16.08
N GLU A 135 18.38 -3.92 17.31
CA GLU A 135 19.51 -4.02 18.24
C GLU A 135 19.53 -5.43 18.81
N ASP A 136 20.72 -6.04 18.89
CA ASP A 136 20.95 -7.35 19.54
C ASP A 136 20.06 -8.52 19.01
N VAL A 137 19.36 -8.34 17.90
CA VAL A 137 18.46 -9.38 17.35
C VAL A 137 19.22 -10.55 16.71
N GLY A 138 20.47 -10.30 16.28
CA GLY A 138 21.32 -11.27 15.61
C GLY A 138 21.85 -12.35 16.53
N LYS A 139 23.10 -12.21 17.01
CA LYS A 139 23.78 -13.25 17.80
C LYS A 139 23.08 -13.55 19.13
N ILE A 140 22.62 -12.51 19.82
CA ILE A 140 21.92 -12.64 21.11
C ILE A 140 20.50 -13.14 20.93
N GLY A 141 19.87 -12.80 19.80
CA GLY A 141 18.49 -13.17 19.51
C GLY A 141 17.44 -12.23 20.11
N GLY A 142 17.84 -10.98 20.38
CA GLY A 142 17.04 -9.96 21.06
C GLY A 142 17.09 -10.09 22.59
N VAL A 143 16.80 -9.00 23.30
CA VAL A 143 16.80 -8.96 24.78
C VAL A 143 15.91 -10.04 25.38
N ASN A 144 14.80 -10.37 24.74
CA ASN A 144 13.86 -11.41 25.15
C ASN A 144 14.10 -12.75 24.44
N GLN A 145 15.18 -12.86 23.70
CA GLN A 145 15.58 -14.09 22.99
C GLN A 145 14.50 -14.66 22.05
N GLY A 146 13.59 -13.82 21.57
CA GLY A 146 12.57 -14.24 20.60
C GLY A 146 13.17 -14.70 19.26
N PHE A 147 14.38 -14.22 18.92
CA PHE A 147 15.14 -14.62 17.74
C PHE A 147 16.36 -15.50 18.04
N ALA A 148 16.48 -16.03 19.26
CA ALA A 148 17.62 -16.87 19.63
C ALA A 148 17.83 -18.02 18.64
N GLY A 149 19.07 -18.22 18.18
CA GLY A 149 19.45 -19.29 17.24
C GLY A 149 19.09 -19.04 15.77
N ILE A 150 18.28 -18.01 15.45
CA ILE A 150 17.84 -17.75 14.06
C ILE A 150 19.03 -17.31 13.19
N GLN A 151 19.91 -16.45 13.70
CA GLN A 151 21.09 -16.01 12.93
C GLN A 151 22.04 -17.18 12.64
N GLU A 152 22.19 -18.09 13.59
CA GLU A 152 23.03 -19.29 13.41
C GLU A 152 22.48 -20.18 12.28
N LYS A 153 21.16 -20.36 12.23
CA LYS A 153 20.52 -21.23 11.23
C LYS A 153 20.42 -20.56 9.86
N PHE A 154 20.01 -19.29 9.79
CA PHE A 154 19.64 -18.62 8.52
C PHE A 154 20.68 -17.60 8.02
N GLY A 155 21.66 -17.27 8.83
CA GLY A 155 22.75 -16.37 8.49
C GLY A 155 22.46 -14.87 8.70
N LYS A 156 23.54 -14.08 8.69
CA LYS A 156 23.51 -12.63 8.98
C LYS A 156 22.69 -11.81 7.98
N ASN A 157 22.54 -12.30 6.74
CA ASN A 157 21.73 -11.60 5.73
C ASN A 157 20.21 -11.74 5.99
N ARG A 158 19.81 -12.66 6.84
CA ARG A 158 18.41 -12.88 7.20
C ARG A 158 18.04 -12.26 8.53
N ILE A 159 18.99 -12.08 9.44
CA ILE A 159 18.79 -11.40 10.70
C ILE A 159 20.09 -10.73 11.12
N THR A 160 20.04 -9.44 11.38
CA THR A 160 21.24 -8.64 11.65
C THR A 160 21.01 -7.56 12.68
N ASP A 161 22.07 -7.33 13.44
CA ASP A 161 22.12 -6.24 14.40
C ASP A 161 22.32 -4.90 13.71
N THR A 162 21.79 -3.84 14.31
CA THR A 162 22.01 -2.45 13.92
C THR A 162 22.69 -1.68 15.05
N GLY A 163 23.12 -0.45 14.77
CA GLY A 163 23.40 0.52 15.81
C GLY A 163 22.13 0.99 16.52
N ILE A 164 22.32 1.58 17.68
CA ILE A 164 21.24 2.13 18.52
C ILE A 164 20.67 3.40 17.87
N ARG A 165 19.67 3.24 17.04
CA ARG A 165 18.96 4.34 16.36
C ARG A 165 17.63 3.86 15.81
N GLU A 166 16.57 4.01 16.56
CA GLU A 166 15.24 3.47 16.28
C GLU A 166 14.64 3.98 14.96
N SER A 167 14.81 5.29 14.66
CA SER A 167 14.39 5.84 13.37
C SER A 167 15.06 5.15 12.18
N SER A 168 16.34 4.78 12.31
CA SER A 168 17.07 4.06 11.27
C SER A 168 16.61 2.62 11.15
N ILE A 169 16.27 1.96 12.26
CA ILE A 169 15.72 0.60 12.26
C ILE A 169 14.40 0.57 11.50
N ILE A 170 13.48 1.47 11.82
CA ILE A 170 12.21 1.61 11.12
C ILE A 170 12.42 1.97 9.64
N GLY A 171 13.31 2.93 9.35
CA GLY A 171 13.64 3.34 7.97
C GLY A 171 14.19 2.19 7.13
N GLN A 172 15.05 1.34 7.68
CA GLN A 172 15.53 0.12 7.01
C GLN A 172 14.39 -0.85 6.74
N GLY A 173 13.46 -1.01 7.68
CA GLY A 173 12.24 -1.79 7.49
C GLY A 173 11.41 -1.26 6.32
N ILE A 174 11.13 0.03 6.29
CA ILE A 174 10.37 0.66 5.19
C ILE A 174 11.07 0.44 3.84
N GLY A 175 12.36 0.79 3.76
CA GLY A 175 13.13 0.68 2.53
C GLY A 175 13.19 -0.74 1.97
N THR A 176 13.41 -1.73 2.83
CA THR A 176 13.47 -3.14 2.43
C THR A 176 12.10 -3.71 2.09
N ALA A 177 11.04 -3.28 2.78
CA ALA A 177 9.66 -3.64 2.41
C ALA A 177 9.27 -3.09 1.03
N LEU A 178 9.67 -1.86 0.70
CA LEU A 178 9.49 -1.27 -0.64
C LEU A 178 10.21 -2.08 -1.73
N ARG A 179 11.29 -2.76 -1.38
CA ARG A 179 12.03 -3.68 -2.29
C ARG A 179 11.44 -5.09 -2.34
N GLY A 180 10.32 -5.33 -1.68
CA GLY A 180 9.57 -6.59 -1.75
C GLY A 180 9.89 -7.61 -0.67
N LEU A 181 10.72 -7.25 0.31
CA LEU A 181 10.98 -8.08 1.48
C LEU A 181 9.82 -8.00 2.50
N ARG A 182 9.91 -8.81 3.54
CA ARG A 182 8.97 -8.84 4.67
C ARG A 182 9.76 -8.64 5.97
N PRO A 183 10.10 -7.38 6.28
CA PRO A 183 10.92 -7.07 7.45
C PRO A 183 10.16 -7.21 8.76
N ILE A 184 10.84 -7.77 9.76
CA ILE A 184 10.51 -7.65 11.16
C ILE A 184 11.54 -6.70 11.76
N VAL A 185 11.10 -5.51 12.17
CA VAL A 185 11.96 -4.52 12.81
C VAL A 185 11.71 -4.55 14.31
N GLU A 186 12.76 -4.69 15.10
CA GLU A 186 12.64 -4.72 16.55
C GLU A 186 13.16 -3.44 17.16
N ILE A 187 12.30 -2.82 17.97
CA ILE A 187 12.65 -1.80 18.94
C ILE A 187 12.63 -2.47 20.31
N GLN A 188 13.74 -2.44 21.05
CA GLN A 188 13.91 -3.26 22.25
C GLN A 188 12.82 -3.04 23.31
N TYR A 189 12.44 -1.79 23.55
CA TYR A 189 11.43 -1.39 24.52
C TYR A 189 10.46 -0.37 23.93
N LEU A 190 9.20 -0.41 24.39
CA LEU A 190 8.14 0.47 23.91
C LEU A 190 8.49 1.96 24.07
N ASP A 191 9.16 2.31 25.14
CA ASP A 191 9.59 3.70 25.42
C ASP A 191 10.49 4.26 24.33
N TYR A 192 11.30 3.43 23.69
CA TYR A 192 12.22 3.85 22.63
C TYR A 192 11.53 4.08 21.28
N VAL A 193 10.28 3.63 21.13
CA VAL A 193 9.48 3.91 19.92
C VAL A 193 9.31 5.42 19.69
N TYR A 194 9.37 6.23 20.75
CA TYR A 194 9.32 7.69 20.61
C TYR A 194 10.40 8.25 19.68
N TRP A 195 11.58 7.65 19.65
CA TRP A 195 12.67 8.06 18.76
C TRP A 195 12.42 7.74 17.28
N ALA A 196 11.44 6.89 16.99
CA ALA A 196 11.03 6.52 15.66
C ALA A 196 9.64 7.08 15.25
N ILE A 197 8.98 7.84 16.13
CA ILE A 197 7.58 8.26 15.93
C ILE A 197 7.41 9.05 14.63
N GLN A 198 8.37 9.91 14.29
CA GLN A 198 8.33 10.68 13.06
C GLN A 198 8.37 9.75 11.82
N THR A 199 9.30 8.81 11.79
CA THR A 199 9.42 7.83 10.70
C THR A 199 8.17 6.96 10.59
N LEU A 200 7.54 6.62 11.71
CA LEU A 200 6.29 5.86 11.74
C LEU A 200 5.11 6.69 11.22
N SER A 201 4.97 7.94 11.68
CA SER A 201 3.84 8.80 11.35
C SER A 201 3.95 9.39 9.93
N ASP A 202 5.13 9.88 9.56
CA ASP A 202 5.29 10.61 8.29
C ASP A 202 5.66 9.68 7.14
N ASP A 203 6.58 8.73 7.37
CA ASP A 203 7.07 7.88 6.28
C ASP A 203 6.24 6.61 6.10
N LEU A 204 5.98 5.86 7.18
CA LEU A 204 5.29 4.58 7.06
C LEU A 204 3.77 4.76 6.91
N SER A 205 3.12 5.47 7.82
CA SER A 205 1.66 5.55 7.84
C SER A 205 1.08 6.30 6.65
N THR A 206 1.77 7.32 6.15
CA THR A 206 1.31 8.13 5.01
C THR A 206 1.75 7.60 3.66
N LEU A 207 2.59 6.55 3.60
CA LEU A 207 3.19 6.07 2.36
C LEU A 207 2.16 5.77 1.27
N GLN A 208 1.13 5.00 1.60
CA GLN A 208 0.09 4.64 0.63
C GLN A 208 -0.72 5.86 0.20
N TYR A 209 -1.03 6.76 1.13
CA TYR A 209 -1.71 8.00 0.83
C TYR A 209 -0.91 8.89 -0.12
N ARG A 210 0.35 9.18 0.22
CA ARG A 210 1.24 10.04 -0.59
C ARG A 210 1.50 9.49 -1.98
N THR A 211 1.55 8.18 -2.12
CA THR A 211 1.82 7.50 -3.40
C THR A 211 0.54 7.07 -4.14
N LYS A 212 -0.62 7.48 -3.65
CA LYS A 212 -1.93 7.12 -4.24
C LYS A 212 -2.10 5.60 -4.40
N GLY A 213 -1.68 4.84 -3.39
CA GLY A 213 -1.71 3.38 -3.39
C GLY A 213 -0.61 2.72 -4.22
N GLY A 214 0.32 3.50 -4.80
CA GLY A 214 1.38 2.99 -5.67
C GLY A 214 2.50 2.25 -4.93
N GLN A 215 2.68 2.54 -3.64
CA GLN A 215 3.70 1.89 -2.80
C GLN A 215 3.08 1.32 -1.53
N LYS A 216 3.62 0.19 -1.09
CA LYS A 216 3.26 -0.48 0.15
C LYS A 216 4.53 -0.94 0.86
N ALA A 217 4.59 -0.73 2.16
CA ALA A 217 5.68 -1.19 3.00
C ALA A 217 5.13 -2.09 4.13
N PRO A 218 4.92 -3.39 3.86
CA PRO A 218 4.43 -4.33 4.86
C PRO A 218 5.54 -4.67 5.86
N VAL A 219 5.68 -3.84 6.88
CA VAL A 219 6.65 -3.95 7.97
C VAL A 219 5.95 -4.52 9.20
N ILE A 220 6.57 -5.48 9.86
CA ILE A 220 6.20 -5.94 11.20
C ILE A 220 7.07 -5.17 12.20
N ILE A 221 6.46 -4.39 13.06
CA ILE A 221 7.15 -3.67 14.13
C ILE A 221 6.92 -4.44 15.41
N ARG A 222 8.01 -4.88 16.01
CA ARG A 222 8.00 -5.60 17.27
C ARG A 222 8.63 -4.74 18.35
N THR A 223 7.97 -4.61 19.46
CA THR A 223 8.50 -4.00 20.67
C THR A 223 7.94 -4.73 21.90
N ARG A 224 8.53 -4.49 23.03
CA ARG A 224 8.14 -5.05 24.33
C ARG A 224 7.49 -3.99 25.19
#